data_233e083a0198d243bf3fee853ea21845
#
_entry.id   233e083a0198d243bf3fee853ea21845
#
_cell.length_a   1.000
_cell.length_b   1.000
_cell.length_c   1.000
_cell.angle_alpha   90.00
_cell.angle_beta   90.00
_cell.angle_gamma   90.00
#
_symmetry.space_group_name_H-M   'P 1'
#
loop_
_entity.id
_entity.type
_entity.pdbx_description
1 polymer ?
#
loop_
_entity_poly.entity_id
_entity_poly.type
_entity_poly.pdbx_seq_one_letter_code
_entity_poly.pdbx_strand_id
1 'polypeptide(L)'
;MIDFEHVSKTYETHNDENVALEDINIHIDEGEFVFILGHSGAGKSTFLKLIQMEEKPTEGRVLVNGQDLTKLKRRKVPYLRRQMGVVFQDFRLIPTMTVYENVAFAMRVTNISTKKIKARVPFALSLVGLEDKMDRLPDELSGGEQQRVAVARALAHGPKIIIADEPTGNIDPEMSMDIMQLFEAINKVNITVVVVTHEHELVHKLAAKYNNLSLIHI
;
A
#
# COMPACT_ATOMS: atom_id res chain seq x y z
N MET A 1 -7.53 8.36 -10.90
CA MET A 1 -6.13 8.36 -10.43
C MET A 1 -5.34 7.13 -10.90
N ILE A 2 -5.90 5.94 -10.81
CA ILE A 2 -5.29 4.69 -11.32
C ILE A 2 -6.25 4.10 -12.35
N ASP A 3 -5.75 3.77 -13.55
CA ASP A 3 -6.54 3.20 -14.61
C ASP A 3 -5.88 1.94 -15.15
N PHE A 4 -6.66 0.87 -15.25
CA PHE A 4 -6.33 -0.36 -15.97
C PHE A 4 -7.24 -0.42 -17.18
N GLU A 5 -6.67 -0.48 -18.37
CA GLU A 5 -7.40 -0.52 -19.63
C GLU A 5 -7.01 -1.76 -20.41
N HIS A 6 -7.94 -2.72 -20.48
CA HIS A 6 -7.77 -4.02 -21.13
C HIS A 6 -6.49 -4.73 -20.72
N VAL A 7 -6.20 -4.75 -19.39
CA VAL A 7 -4.93 -5.25 -18.85
C VAL A 7 -4.99 -6.75 -18.68
N SER A 8 -4.08 -7.45 -19.36
CA SER A 8 -3.79 -8.87 -19.12
C SER A 8 -2.35 -9.05 -18.66
N LYS A 9 -2.12 -10.01 -17.77
CA LYS A 9 -0.78 -10.43 -17.35
C LYS A 9 -0.67 -11.93 -17.31
N THR A 10 0.19 -12.45 -18.17
CA THR A 10 0.58 -13.85 -18.23
C THR A 10 2.02 -14.00 -17.78
N TYR A 11 2.29 -15.03 -16.97
CA TYR A 11 3.63 -15.45 -16.59
C TYR A 11 3.97 -16.73 -17.34
N GLU A 12 5.04 -16.68 -18.13
CA GLU A 12 5.57 -17.85 -18.83
C GLU A 12 6.51 -18.61 -17.89
N THR A 13 6.28 -19.91 -17.74
CA THR A 13 7.20 -20.86 -17.14
C THR A 13 7.65 -21.85 -18.22
N HIS A 14 8.72 -22.63 -17.97
CA HIS A 14 9.30 -23.50 -18.99
C HIS A 14 8.30 -24.50 -19.62
N ASN A 15 7.17 -24.81 -18.97
CA ASN A 15 6.21 -25.82 -19.43
C ASN A 15 4.75 -25.34 -19.42
N ASP A 16 4.44 -24.15 -18.84
CA ASP A 16 3.06 -23.67 -18.67
C ASP A 16 2.97 -22.14 -18.77
N GLU A 17 1.84 -21.67 -19.27
CA GLU A 17 1.41 -20.28 -19.20
C GLU A 17 0.44 -20.13 -18.03
N ASN A 18 0.73 -19.20 -17.12
CA ASN A 18 -0.17 -18.86 -16.02
C ASN A 18 -0.73 -17.46 -16.24
N VAL A 19 -2.02 -17.40 -16.58
CA VAL A 19 -2.76 -16.13 -16.70
C VAL A 19 -3.11 -15.65 -15.30
N ALA A 20 -2.44 -14.58 -14.87
CA ALA A 20 -2.66 -13.99 -13.54
C ALA A 20 -3.74 -12.89 -13.54
N LEU A 21 -3.89 -12.18 -14.66
CA LEU A 21 -4.96 -11.19 -14.89
C LEU A 21 -5.41 -11.31 -16.34
N GLU A 22 -6.72 -11.22 -16.59
CA GLU A 22 -7.31 -11.35 -17.93
C GLU A 22 -8.30 -10.19 -18.17
N ASP A 23 -8.01 -9.35 -19.16
CA ASP A 23 -8.83 -8.22 -19.62
C ASP A 23 -9.39 -7.33 -18.50
N ILE A 24 -8.56 -6.97 -17.53
CA ILE A 24 -8.96 -6.17 -16.39
C ILE A 24 -9.16 -4.71 -16.81
N ASN A 25 -10.35 -4.18 -16.48
CA ASN A 25 -10.74 -2.79 -16.69
C ASN A 25 -11.15 -2.20 -15.35
N ILE A 26 -10.32 -1.32 -14.76
CA ILE A 26 -10.53 -0.73 -13.43
C ILE A 26 -10.18 0.75 -13.50
N HIS A 27 -11.03 1.55 -12.88
CA HIS A 27 -10.78 2.97 -12.63
C HIS A 27 -10.87 3.26 -11.14
N ILE A 28 -9.88 3.95 -10.59
CA ILE A 28 -9.83 4.41 -9.20
C ILE A 28 -9.59 5.93 -9.21
N ASP A 29 -10.49 6.68 -8.61
CA ASP A 29 -10.43 8.13 -8.50
C ASP A 29 -9.41 8.62 -7.46
N GLU A 30 -9.04 9.90 -7.55
CA GLU A 30 -8.22 10.56 -6.52
C GLU A 30 -9.02 10.72 -5.24
N GLY A 31 -8.41 10.35 -4.09
CA GLY A 31 -9.07 10.39 -2.79
C GLY A 31 -10.06 9.24 -2.54
N GLU A 32 -10.13 8.25 -3.42
CA GLU A 32 -10.99 7.09 -3.23
C GLU A 32 -10.38 6.10 -2.24
N PHE A 33 -11.24 5.41 -1.45
CA PHE A 33 -10.85 4.29 -0.62
C PHE A 33 -11.40 3.00 -1.24
N VAL A 34 -10.51 2.16 -1.77
CA VAL A 34 -10.86 0.98 -2.57
C VAL A 34 -10.35 -0.29 -1.91
N PHE A 35 -11.21 -1.29 -1.82
CA PHE A 35 -10.83 -2.67 -1.53
C PHE A 35 -10.80 -3.50 -2.80
N ILE A 36 -9.67 -4.16 -3.03
CA ILE A 36 -9.51 -5.18 -4.07
C ILE A 36 -9.67 -6.54 -3.40
N LEU A 37 -10.78 -7.20 -3.69
CA LEU A 37 -11.14 -8.49 -3.12
C LEU A 37 -10.88 -9.61 -4.12
N GLY A 38 -10.45 -10.74 -3.63
CA GLY A 38 -10.27 -11.95 -4.42
C GLY A 38 -9.70 -13.08 -3.57
N HIS A 39 -9.95 -14.32 -3.99
CA HIS A 39 -9.36 -15.50 -3.33
C HIS A 39 -7.82 -15.53 -3.48
N SER A 40 -7.15 -16.40 -2.74
CA SER A 40 -5.72 -16.64 -2.94
C SER A 40 -5.45 -17.08 -4.38
N GLY A 41 -4.46 -16.46 -5.03
CA GLY A 41 -4.16 -16.74 -6.45
C GLY A 41 -4.97 -15.93 -7.47
N ALA A 42 -5.94 -15.11 -7.07
CA ALA A 42 -6.80 -14.32 -7.98
C ALA A 42 -6.07 -13.16 -8.72
N GLY A 43 -4.75 -13.03 -8.63
CA GLY A 43 -4.02 -11.98 -9.31
C GLY A 43 -3.78 -10.70 -8.50
N LYS A 44 -4.25 -10.63 -7.23
CA LYS A 44 -4.12 -9.44 -6.37
C LYS A 44 -2.70 -8.90 -6.26
N SER A 45 -1.72 -9.75 -5.98
CA SER A 45 -0.31 -9.35 -5.91
C SER A 45 0.23 -8.91 -7.28
N THR A 46 -0.26 -9.51 -8.37
CA THR A 46 0.07 -9.08 -9.74
C THR A 46 -0.47 -7.69 -10.02
N PHE A 47 -1.71 -7.40 -9.63
CA PHE A 47 -2.31 -6.07 -9.72
C PHE A 47 -1.42 -5.01 -9.03
N LEU A 48 -0.97 -5.28 -7.80
CA LEU A 48 -0.08 -4.38 -7.06
C LEU A 48 1.28 -4.22 -7.73
N LYS A 49 1.88 -5.30 -8.24
CA LYS A 49 3.16 -5.25 -8.97
C LYS A 49 3.09 -4.40 -10.23
N LEU A 50 1.95 -4.41 -10.93
CA LEU A 50 1.73 -3.58 -12.11
C LEU A 50 1.67 -2.09 -11.74
N ILE A 51 0.95 -1.70 -10.69
CA ILE A 51 0.89 -0.30 -10.22
C ILE A 51 2.28 0.18 -9.78
N GLN A 52 3.05 -0.67 -9.09
CA GLN A 52 4.37 -0.33 -8.59
C GLN A 52 5.48 -0.43 -9.65
N MET A 53 5.16 -0.82 -10.88
CA MET A 53 6.13 -1.08 -11.94
C MET A 53 7.22 -2.08 -11.52
N GLU A 54 6.86 -3.10 -10.77
CA GLU A 54 7.69 -4.29 -10.54
C GLU A 54 7.56 -5.23 -11.71
N GLU A 55 6.35 -5.29 -12.30
CA GLU A 55 6.02 -6.02 -13.51
C GLU A 55 5.41 -5.07 -14.55
N LYS A 56 5.38 -5.51 -15.80
CA LYS A 56 4.65 -4.88 -16.89
C LYS A 56 3.50 -5.76 -17.32
N PRO A 57 2.39 -5.18 -17.78
CA PRO A 57 1.31 -5.97 -18.37
C PRO A 57 1.81 -6.67 -19.65
N THR A 58 1.22 -7.81 -19.97
CA THR A 58 1.42 -8.51 -21.25
C THR A 58 0.63 -7.81 -22.35
N GLU A 59 -0.60 -7.40 -22.02
CA GLU A 59 -1.48 -6.62 -22.91
C GLU A 59 -2.14 -5.48 -22.14
N GLY A 60 -2.69 -4.51 -22.88
CA GLY A 60 -3.33 -3.35 -22.31
C GLY A 60 -2.37 -2.30 -21.77
N ARG A 61 -2.88 -1.39 -20.94
CA ARG A 61 -2.08 -0.33 -20.33
C ARG A 61 -2.54 0.00 -18.92
N VAL A 62 -1.58 0.38 -18.09
CA VAL A 62 -1.80 0.86 -16.73
C VAL A 62 -1.39 2.33 -16.67
N LEU A 63 -2.28 3.20 -16.18
CA LEU A 63 -1.96 4.60 -15.92
C LEU A 63 -2.01 4.88 -14.42
N VAL A 64 -1.08 5.70 -13.94
CA VAL A 64 -1.07 6.22 -12.57
C VAL A 64 -0.83 7.73 -12.64
N ASN A 65 -1.72 8.51 -12.06
CA ASN A 65 -1.69 9.98 -12.14
C ASN A 65 -1.60 10.49 -13.60
N GLY A 66 -2.32 9.85 -14.52
CA GLY A 66 -2.28 10.15 -15.95
C GLY A 66 -1.01 9.72 -16.68
N GLN A 67 -0.06 9.08 -15.98
CA GLN A 67 1.19 8.61 -16.56
C GLN A 67 1.05 7.16 -17.01
N ASP A 68 1.16 6.89 -18.31
CA ASP A 68 1.17 5.54 -18.87
C ASP A 68 2.46 4.79 -18.45
N LEU A 69 2.28 3.76 -17.63
CA LEU A 69 3.37 2.96 -17.08
C LEU A 69 4.03 2.06 -18.13
N THR A 70 3.30 1.66 -19.17
CA THR A 70 3.87 0.82 -20.25
C THR A 70 4.98 1.53 -21.00
N LYS A 71 4.87 2.86 -21.12
CA LYS A 71 5.85 3.75 -21.77
C LYS A 71 6.88 4.34 -20.81
N LEU A 72 6.76 4.06 -19.51
CA LEU A 72 7.62 4.65 -18.49
C LEU A 72 9.05 4.09 -18.61
N LYS A 73 10.02 4.99 -18.77
CA LYS A 73 11.45 4.61 -18.81
C LYS A 73 11.90 4.17 -17.41
N ARG A 74 12.72 3.11 -17.32
CA ARG A 74 13.21 2.52 -16.05
C ARG A 74 13.76 3.56 -15.08
N ARG A 75 14.48 4.58 -15.57
CA ARG A 75 15.03 5.69 -14.74
C ARG A 75 13.96 6.55 -14.07
N LYS A 76 12.70 6.49 -14.51
CA LYS A 76 11.56 7.24 -13.95
C LYS A 76 10.79 6.47 -12.90
N VAL A 77 10.93 5.15 -12.83
CA VAL A 77 10.25 4.27 -11.86
C VAL A 77 10.47 4.73 -10.40
N PRO A 78 11.68 5.12 -9.94
CA PRO A 78 11.84 5.63 -8.58
C PRO A 78 11.02 6.89 -8.27
N TYR A 79 10.75 7.74 -9.25
CA TYR A 79 9.92 8.94 -9.06
C TYR A 79 8.43 8.60 -8.97
N LEU A 80 7.98 7.58 -9.71
CA LEU A 80 6.62 7.01 -9.56
C LEU A 80 6.45 6.44 -8.15
N ARG A 81 7.35 5.56 -7.72
CA ARG A 81 7.28 4.90 -6.41
C ARG A 81 7.34 5.87 -5.23
N ARG A 82 7.98 7.03 -5.38
CA ARG A 82 7.98 8.11 -4.36
C ARG A 82 6.61 8.76 -4.16
N GLN A 83 5.67 8.56 -5.07
CA GLN A 83 4.29 9.05 -4.93
C GLN A 83 3.40 8.06 -4.18
N MET A 84 3.92 6.87 -3.86
CA MET A 84 3.20 5.77 -3.24
C MET A 84 3.81 5.42 -1.90
N GLY A 85 2.97 5.18 -0.89
CA GLY A 85 3.35 4.50 0.34
C GLY A 85 2.88 3.06 0.28
N VAL A 86 3.74 2.10 0.62
CA VAL A 86 3.39 0.68 0.56
C VAL A 86 3.45 0.08 1.96
N VAL A 87 2.37 -0.60 2.32
CA VAL A 87 2.21 -1.36 3.57
C VAL A 87 2.09 -2.83 3.22
N PHE A 88 2.95 -3.68 3.78
CA PHE A 88 3.02 -5.10 3.50
C PHE A 88 2.44 -5.93 4.64
N GLN A 89 1.97 -7.12 4.35
CA GLN A 89 1.46 -8.09 5.33
C GLN A 89 2.52 -8.48 6.38
N ASP A 90 3.79 -8.61 5.99
CA ASP A 90 4.92 -8.98 6.85
C ASP A 90 5.67 -7.77 7.42
N PHE A 91 5.01 -6.61 7.44
CA PHE A 91 5.49 -5.30 7.93
C PHE A 91 6.76 -4.80 7.24
N ARG A 92 7.69 -5.66 6.89
CA ARG A 92 9.01 -5.38 6.30
C ARG A 92 9.77 -4.29 7.05
N LEU A 93 9.73 -4.33 8.38
CA LEU A 93 10.56 -3.48 9.20
C LEU A 93 12.01 -3.98 9.18
N ILE A 94 12.95 -3.04 9.25
CA ILE A 94 14.37 -3.36 9.35
C ILE A 94 14.66 -3.68 10.83
N PRO A 95 14.98 -4.93 11.20
CA PRO A 95 15.00 -5.36 12.59
C PRO A 95 16.11 -4.71 13.44
N THR A 96 17.17 -4.23 12.78
CA THR A 96 18.31 -3.55 13.41
C THR A 96 18.14 -2.04 13.55
N MET A 97 17.01 -1.50 13.10
CA MET A 97 16.66 -0.08 13.18
C MET A 97 15.53 0.15 14.18
N THR A 98 15.61 1.22 14.94
CA THR A 98 14.51 1.65 15.81
C THR A 98 13.26 2.01 15.02
N VAL A 99 12.13 2.17 15.71
CA VAL A 99 10.88 2.67 15.13
C VAL A 99 11.10 3.99 14.39
N TYR A 100 11.79 4.94 15.05
CA TYR A 100 12.16 6.21 14.42
C TYR A 100 12.98 6.02 13.15
N GLU A 101 13.99 5.17 13.19
CA GLU A 101 14.90 4.93 12.08
C GLU A 101 14.21 4.24 10.89
N ASN A 102 13.29 3.29 11.15
CA ASN A 102 12.48 2.65 10.12
C ASN A 102 11.64 3.67 9.34
N VAL A 103 10.98 4.60 10.04
CA VAL A 103 10.19 5.65 9.40
C VAL A 103 11.10 6.68 8.70
N ALA A 104 12.20 7.09 9.33
CA ALA A 104 13.16 8.03 8.77
C ALA A 104 13.85 7.48 7.51
N PHE A 105 14.06 6.16 7.43
CA PHE A 105 14.69 5.51 6.29
C PHE A 105 13.93 5.78 4.98
N ALA A 106 12.61 5.64 4.98
CA ALA A 106 11.77 5.93 3.80
C ALA A 106 11.93 7.38 3.31
N MET A 107 12.09 8.31 4.24
CA MET A 107 12.32 9.72 3.91
C MET A 107 13.74 9.98 3.38
N ARG A 108 14.76 9.29 3.95
CA ARG A 108 16.15 9.41 3.49
C ARG A 108 16.33 8.95 2.05
N VAL A 109 15.76 7.79 1.69
CA VAL A 109 15.84 7.25 0.32
C VAL A 109 15.12 8.11 -0.72
N THR A 110 14.19 8.97 -0.27
CA THR A 110 13.52 9.95 -1.12
C THR A 110 14.23 11.32 -1.16
N ASN A 111 15.43 11.43 -0.58
CA ASN A 111 16.24 12.64 -0.50
C ASN A 111 15.58 13.80 0.27
N ILE A 112 14.76 13.50 1.28
CA ILE A 112 14.19 14.50 2.17
C ILE A 112 15.29 14.98 3.16
N SER A 113 15.37 16.29 3.37
CA SER A 113 16.43 16.86 4.23
C SER A 113 16.26 16.42 5.69
N THR A 114 17.38 16.29 6.41
CA THR A 114 17.41 15.89 7.83
C THR A 114 16.54 16.79 8.71
N LYS A 115 16.48 18.10 8.42
CA LYS A 115 15.58 19.02 9.15
C LYS A 115 14.12 18.64 9.02
N LYS A 116 13.68 18.27 7.81
CA LYS A 116 12.29 17.80 7.57
C LYS A 116 12.03 16.45 8.21
N ILE A 117 13.01 15.52 8.18
CA ILE A 117 12.90 14.21 8.80
C ILE A 117 12.66 14.35 10.32
N LYS A 118 13.47 15.17 11.00
CA LYS A 118 13.34 15.42 12.45
C LYS A 118 11.97 15.96 12.86
N ALA A 119 11.29 16.70 11.98
CA ALA A 119 9.95 17.22 12.25
C ALA A 119 8.86 16.21 11.87
N ARG A 120 9.00 15.51 10.74
CA ARG A 120 7.92 14.67 10.19
C ARG A 120 7.84 13.28 10.81
N VAL A 121 8.97 12.69 11.23
CA VAL A 121 8.94 11.33 11.81
C VAL A 121 8.16 11.30 13.12
N PRO A 122 8.41 12.18 14.12
CA PRO A 122 7.57 12.21 15.31
C PRO A 122 6.09 12.46 15.00
N PHE A 123 5.80 13.36 14.06
CA PHE A 123 4.42 13.62 13.64
C PHE A 123 3.78 12.37 13.00
N ALA A 124 4.48 11.64 12.11
CA ALA A 124 3.94 10.42 11.53
C ALA A 124 3.71 9.33 12.58
N LEU A 125 4.58 9.25 13.59
CA LEU A 125 4.43 8.30 14.70
C LEU A 125 3.29 8.69 15.65
N SER A 126 3.05 9.97 15.88
CA SER A 126 1.91 10.42 16.68
C SER A 126 0.57 10.11 16.00
N LEU A 127 0.50 10.19 14.67
CA LEU A 127 -0.71 9.82 13.91
C LEU A 127 -1.11 8.35 14.09
N VAL A 128 -0.15 7.49 14.39
CA VAL A 128 -0.38 6.06 14.61
C VAL A 128 -0.31 5.66 16.10
N GLY A 129 -0.18 6.64 17.03
CA GLY A 129 -0.14 6.42 18.47
C GLY A 129 1.11 5.70 18.96
N LEU A 130 2.28 6.00 18.39
CA LEU A 130 3.56 5.34 18.72
C LEU A 130 4.69 6.35 19.02
N GLU A 131 4.36 7.58 19.41
CA GLU A 131 5.34 8.61 19.75
C GLU A 131 6.20 8.26 20.96
N ASP A 132 5.70 7.48 21.89
CA ASP A 132 6.40 7.02 23.10
C ASP A 132 7.33 5.81 22.83
N LYS A 133 7.25 5.20 21.64
CA LYS A 133 7.99 3.99 21.24
C LYS A 133 9.06 4.22 20.18
N MET A 134 9.44 5.49 19.94
CA MET A 134 10.37 5.86 18.87
C MET A 134 11.72 5.15 18.93
N ASP A 135 12.21 4.88 20.14
CA ASP A 135 13.52 4.29 20.38
C ASP A 135 13.49 2.76 20.49
N ARG A 136 12.30 2.14 20.39
CA ARG A 136 12.14 0.69 20.44
C ARG A 136 12.57 0.04 19.13
N LEU A 137 13.05 -1.22 19.24
CA LEU A 137 13.27 -2.08 18.08
C LEU A 137 11.99 -2.82 17.68
N PRO A 138 11.87 -3.30 16.43
CA PRO A 138 10.67 -4.02 15.97
C PRO A 138 10.29 -5.24 16.80
N ASP A 139 11.25 -6.00 17.34
CA ASP A 139 11.04 -7.17 18.18
C ASP A 139 10.50 -6.87 19.59
N GLU A 140 10.57 -5.61 20.01
CA GLU A 140 9.97 -5.11 21.26
C GLU A 140 8.49 -4.68 21.09
N LEU A 141 7.93 -4.82 19.87
CA LEU A 141 6.57 -4.38 19.51
C LEU A 141 5.64 -5.55 19.25
N SER A 142 4.36 -5.40 19.59
CA SER A 142 3.32 -6.31 19.12
C SER A 142 3.14 -6.24 17.59
N GLY A 143 2.51 -7.27 16.98
CA GLY A 143 2.25 -7.29 15.54
C GLY A 143 1.45 -6.07 15.06
N GLY A 144 0.41 -5.67 15.80
CA GLY A 144 -0.36 -4.47 15.47
C GLY A 144 0.44 -3.17 15.59
N GLU A 145 1.39 -3.08 16.53
CA GLU A 145 2.30 -1.94 16.64
C GLU A 145 3.30 -1.92 15.49
N GLN A 146 3.86 -3.08 15.10
CA GLN A 146 4.72 -3.19 13.93
C GLN A 146 3.99 -2.75 12.66
N GLN A 147 2.72 -3.12 12.50
CA GLN A 147 1.89 -2.69 11.38
C GLN A 147 1.67 -1.17 11.40
N ARG A 148 1.39 -0.58 12.56
CA ARG A 148 1.29 0.89 12.70
C ARG A 148 2.60 1.59 12.34
N VAL A 149 3.76 1.04 12.69
CA VAL A 149 5.07 1.55 12.22
C VAL A 149 5.18 1.47 10.71
N ALA A 150 4.75 0.36 10.08
CA ALA A 150 4.75 0.22 8.63
C ALA A 150 3.84 1.27 7.95
N VAL A 151 2.67 1.57 8.52
CA VAL A 151 1.78 2.64 8.05
C VAL A 151 2.43 4.01 8.22
N ALA A 152 3.03 4.31 9.37
CA ALA A 152 3.75 5.58 9.60
C ALA A 152 4.90 5.76 8.60
N ARG A 153 5.66 4.69 8.32
CA ARG A 153 6.73 4.69 7.31
C ARG A 153 6.18 4.99 5.91
N ALA A 154 5.04 4.40 5.55
CA ALA A 154 4.38 4.63 4.27
C ALA A 154 3.89 6.08 4.11
N LEU A 155 3.47 6.74 5.20
CA LEU A 155 2.96 8.11 5.21
C LEU A 155 4.05 9.19 5.28
N ALA A 156 5.22 8.88 5.85
CA ALA A 156 6.20 9.87 6.28
C ALA A 156 6.70 10.79 5.16
N HIS A 157 6.83 10.27 3.94
CA HIS A 157 7.29 11.05 2.79
C HIS A 157 6.20 11.85 2.07
N GLY A 158 4.92 11.72 2.49
CA GLY A 158 3.78 12.44 1.94
C GLY A 158 3.31 11.88 0.60
N PRO A 159 2.95 10.58 0.52
CA PRO A 159 2.48 9.98 -0.71
C PRO A 159 1.10 10.48 -1.11
N LYS A 160 0.74 10.33 -2.39
CA LYS A 160 -0.61 10.55 -2.90
C LYS A 160 -1.48 9.29 -2.84
N ILE A 161 -0.84 8.13 -2.81
CA ILE A 161 -1.48 6.82 -2.84
C ILE A 161 -0.87 5.98 -1.73
N ILE A 162 -1.70 5.34 -0.92
CA ILE A 162 -1.32 4.23 -0.04
C ILE A 162 -1.79 2.93 -0.69
N ILE A 163 -0.88 1.98 -0.77
CA ILE A 163 -1.15 0.60 -1.22
C ILE A 163 -0.89 -0.31 -0.03
N ALA A 164 -1.89 -1.08 0.37
CA ALA A 164 -1.78 -2.03 1.47
C ALA A 164 -2.07 -3.46 0.97
N ASP A 165 -1.07 -4.32 1.07
CA ASP A 165 -1.14 -5.73 0.68
C ASP A 165 -1.40 -6.58 1.91
N GLU A 166 -2.63 -7.12 2.04
CA GLU A 166 -3.09 -7.95 3.17
C GLU A 166 -2.73 -7.36 4.55
N PRO A 167 -3.04 -6.07 4.82
CA PRO A 167 -2.48 -5.34 5.97
C PRO A 167 -2.93 -5.86 7.34
N THR A 168 -3.90 -6.78 7.38
CA THR A 168 -4.47 -7.37 8.58
C THR A 168 -4.13 -8.85 8.74
N GLY A 169 -3.49 -9.46 7.75
CA GLY A 169 -3.28 -10.91 7.70
C GLY A 169 -2.39 -11.50 8.81
N ASN A 170 -1.61 -10.68 9.52
CA ASN A 170 -0.68 -11.11 10.57
C ASN A 170 -0.99 -10.48 11.94
N ILE A 171 -2.19 -9.93 12.12
CA ILE A 171 -2.62 -9.29 13.37
C ILE A 171 -3.98 -9.84 13.80
N ASP A 172 -4.32 -9.65 15.07
CA ASP A 172 -5.61 -10.11 15.60
C ASP A 172 -6.80 -9.28 15.08
N PRO A 173 -8.04 -9.82 15.16
CA PRO A 173 -9.22 -9.16 14.59
C PRO A 173 -9.56 -7.79 15.20
N GLU A 174 -9.24 -7.56 16.48
CA GLU A 174 -9.50 -6.29 17.15
C GLU A 174 -8.56 -5.21 16.60
N MET A 175 -7.27 -5.52 16.53
CA MET A 175 -6.26 -4.64 15.93
C MET A 175 -6.47 -4.44 14.42
N SER A 176 -7.06 -5.41 13.72
CA SER A 176 -7.42 -5.29 12.30
C SER A 176 -8.39 -4.12 12.07
N MET A 177 -9.38 -3.96 12.94
CA MET A 177 -10.31 -2.84 12.86
C MET A 177 -9.62 -1.50 13.09
N ASP A 178 -8.67 -1.43 14.04
CA ASP A 178 -7.90 -0.20 14.32
C ASP A 178 -7.05 0.22 13.12
N ILE A 179 -6.39 -0.73 12.45
CA ILE A 179 -5.63 -0.48 11.23
C ILE A 179 -6.53 0.03 10.10
N MET A 180 -7.73 -0.53 9.96
CA MET A 180 -8.67 -0.06 8.94
C MET A 180 -9.22 1.34 9.24
N GLN A 181 -9.49 1.67 10.51
CA GLN A 181 -9.85 3.02 10.93
C GLN A 181 -8.72 4.03 10.65
N LEU A 182 -7.47 3.60 10.81
CA LEU A 182 -6.31 4.42 10.47
C LEU A 182 -6.25 4.70 8.97
N PHE A 183 -6.48 3.69 8.10
CA PHE A 183 -6.57 3.90 6.65
C PHE A 183 -7.73 4.84 6.27
N GLU A 184 -8.88 4.73 6.94
CA GLU A 184 -9.98 5.66 6.73
C GLU A 184 -9.60 7.10 7.11
N ALA A 185 -8.94 7.29 8.25
CA ALA A 185 -8.46 8.61 8.68
C ALA A 185 -7.45 9.20 7.66
N ILE A 186 -6.58 8.36 7.10
CA ILE A 186 -5.65 8.73 6.02
C ILE A 186 -6.41 9.15 4.76
N ASN A 187 -7.45 8.41 4.39
CA ASN A 187 -8.25 8.73 3.21
C ASN A 187 -9.00 10.07 3.36
N LYS A 188 -9.50 10.39 4.56
CA LYS A 188 -10.19 11.67 4.85
C LYS A 188 -9.34 12.92 4.58
N VAL A 189 -8.04 12.81 4.50
CA VAL A 189 -7.15 13.91 4.09
C VAL A 189 -6.79 13.85 2.60
N ASN A 190 -7.66 13.21 1.81
CA ASN A 190 -7.59 13.12 0.35
C ASN A 190 -6.38 12.31 -0.19
N ILE A 191 -5.92 11.33 0.58
CA ILE A 191 -4.96 10.33 0.09
C ILE A 191 -5.76 9.14 -0.44
N THR A 192 -5.49 8.72 -1.68
CA THR A 192 -6.09 7.51 -2.24
C THR A 192 -5.56 6.29 -1.51
N VAL A 193 -6.47 5.40 -1.07
CA VAL A 193 -6.10 4.18 -0.34
C VAL A 193 -6.59 2.97 -1.11
N VAL A 194 -5.68 2.07 -1.44
CA VAL A 194 -5.97 0.80 -2.11
C VAL A 194 -5.56 -0.34 -1.19
N VAL A 195 -6.52 -1.06 -0.67
CA VAL A 195 -6.32 -2.23 0.21
C VAL A 195 -6.63 -3.50 -0.56
N VAL A 196 -5.66 -4.38 -0.64
CA VAL A 196 -5.83 -5.72 -1.19
C VAL A 196 -6.00 -6.69 -0.05
N THR A 197 -7.08 -7.47 -0.05
CA THR A 197 -7.33 -8.47 0.99
C THR A 197 -8.22 -9.60 0.51
N HIS A 198 -8.20 -10.71 1.24
CA HIS A 198 -9.15 -11.83 1.10
C HIS A 198 -10.16 -11.88 2.26
N GLU A 199 -10.10 -10.94 3.21
CA GLU A 199 -10.97 -10.88 4.39
C GLU A 199 -12.34 -10.26 4.07
N HIS A 200 -13.20 -11.00 3.39
CA HIS A 200 -14.54 -10.52 2.97
C HIS A 200 -15.40 -10.04 4.15
N GLU A 201 -15.38 -10.74 5.28
CA GLU A 201 -16.17 -10.35 6.45
C GLU A 201 -15.76 -8.99 7.04
N LEU A 202 -14.46 -8.75 7.12
CA LEU A 202 -13.93 -7.46 7.59
C LEU A 202 -14.38 -6.33 6.67
N VAL A 203 -14.23 -6.53 5.35
CA VAL A 203 -14.62 -5.54 4.35
C VAL A 203 -16.12 -5.27 4.36
N HIS A 204 -16.96 -6.30 4.49
CA HIS A 204 -18.42 -6.12 4.61
C HIS A 204 -18.81 -5.32 5.87
N LYS A 205 -18.17 -5.58 7.02
CA LYS A 205 -18.38 -4.78 8.24
C LYS A 205 -17.99 -3.31 8.06
N LEU A 206 -16.90 -3.06 7.33
CA LEU A 206 -16.45 -1.71 7.03
C LEU A 206 -17.38 -1.01 6.02
N ALA A 207 -17.79 -1.69 4.96
CA ALA A 207 -18.71 -1.15 3.96
C ALA A 207 -20.10 -0.79 4.58
N ALA A 208 -20.55 -1.54 5.57
CA ALA A 208 -21.77 -1.19 6.31
C ALA A 208 -21.62 0.06 7.20
N LYS A 209 -20.37 0.38 7.60
CA LYS A 209 -20.08 1.52 8.50
C LYS A 209 -19.69 2.79 7.73
N TYR A 210 -19.09 2.65 6.56
CA TYR A 210 -18.50 3.76 5.79
C TYR A 210 -19.11 3.85 4.39
N ASN A 211 -19.73 4.99 4.07
CA ASN A 211 -20.47 5.20 2.81
C ASN A 211 -19.58 5.45 1.57
N ASN A 212 -18.25 5.58 1.75
CA ASN A 212 -17.32 5.99 0.69
C ASN A 212 -16.30 4.89 0.35
N LEU A 213 -16.68 3.63 0.49
CA LEU A 213 -15.84 2.48 0.14
C LEU A 213 -16.22 1.92 -1.21
N SER A 214 -15.25 1.77 -2.10
CA SER A 214 -15.42 1.06 -3.37
C SER A 214 -14.92 -0.38 -3.23
N LEU A 215 -15.68 -1.32 -3.79
CA LEU A 215 -15.33 -2.74 -3.80
C LEU A 215 -15.09 -3.19 -5.23
N ILE A 216 -13.92 -3.75 -5.47
CA ILE A 216 -13.54 -4.33 -6.76
C ILE A 216 -13.18 -5.79 -6.53
N HIS A 217 -13.76 -6.68 -7.32
CA HIS A 217 -13.46 -8.10 -7.30
C HIS A 217 -12.56 -8.45 -8.50
N ILE A 218 -11.46 -9.16 -8.20
CA ILE A 218 -10.54 -9.69 -9.21
C ILE A 218 -10.60 -11.21 -9.19
#